data_1d4fed607daa228698205a2d1623b1f8
#
_entry.id   1d4fed607daa228698205a2d1623b1f8
#
_cell.length_a   1.000
_cell.length_b   1.000
_cell.length_c   1.000
_cell.angle_alpha   90.00
_cell.angle_beta   90.00
_cell.angle_gamma   90.00
#
_symmetry.space_group_name_H-M   'P 1'
#
loop_
_entity.id
_entity.type
_entity.pdbx_description
1 polymer ?
#
loop_
_entity_poly.entity_id
_entity_poly.type
_entity_poly.pdbx_seq_one_letter_code
_entity_poly.pdbx_strand_id
1 'polypeptide(L)' 'MEKLKTKSSAPGLPFDCIVGTDFEDIQNPFSGETVNCPPDFVAVYDTIKGAEILGKYDHMEKGLAWARQYYPDLYMKLLD' A
#
# COMPACT_ATOMS: atom_id res chain seq x y z
N MET A 1 -3.12 -15.31 -19.48
CA MET A 1 -3.14 -15.02 -19.07
C MET A 1 -3.41 -14.58 -18.35
N GLU A 2 -3.45 -14.53 -17.73
CA GLU A 2 -3.58 -14.26 -17.00
C GLU A 2 -3.69 -13.75 -16.18
N LYS A 3 -3.90 -13.57 -15.74
CA LYS A 3 -3.92 -13.13 -14.93
C LYS A 3 -4.30 -12.87 -14.03
N LEU A 4 -4.32 -12.93 -13.46
CA LEU A 4 -4.58 -12.77 -12.58
C LEU A 4 -4.80 -12.32 -11.90
N LYS A 5 -4.90 -12.45 -12.14
CA LYS A 5 -4.91 -12.02 -11.25
C LYS A 5 -5.23 -11.24 -10.13
N THR A 6 -4.71 -10.84 -9.61
CA THR A 6 -4.94 -10.01 -8.46
C THR A 6 -5.91 -8.90 -8.78
N LYS A 7 -6.86 -8.68 -7.92
CA LYS A 7 -7.83 -7.63 -8.12
C LYS A 7 -7.43 -6.39 -7.37
N SER A 8 -7.22 -5.32 -8.10
CA SER A 8 -6.94 -4.01 -7.54
C SER A 8 -8.15 -3.13 -7.74
N SER A 9 -8.53 -2.37 -6.71
CA SER A 9 -9.60 -1.39 -6.85
C SER A 9 -9.09 -0.09 -7.45
N ALA A 10 -7.78 0.05 -7.57
CA ALA A 10 -7.17 1.26 -8.08
C ALA A 10 -6.87 1.15 -9.57
N PRO A 11 -7.08 2.20 -10.35
CA PRO A 11 -6.81 2.16 -11.78
C PRO A 11 -5.32 2.15 -12.11
N GLY A 12 -4.47 2.56 -11.18
CA GLY A 12 -3.03 2.57 -11.40
C GLY A 12 -2.30 2.86 -10.11
N LEU A 13 -1.01 2.67 -10.14
CA LEU A 13 -0.16 2.88 -8.98
C LEU A 13 0.40 4.29 -8.97
N PRO A 14 0.72 4.84 -7.78
CA PRO A 14 1.23 6.20 -7.69
C PRO A 14 2.67 6.34 -8.16
N PHE A 15 3.39 5.21 -8.26
CA PHE A 15 4.77 5.17 -8.69
C PHE A 15 5.11 3.73 -9.08
N ASP A 16 6.30 3.54 -9.64
CA ASP A 16 6.75 2.20 -9.98
C ASP A 16 7.07 1.43 -8.70
N CYS A 17 6.47 0.27 -8.57
CA CYS A 17 6.77 -0.63 -7.47
C CYS A 17 6.40 -2.04 -7.91
N ILE A 18 7.01 -3.01 -7.26
CA ILE A 18 6.79 -4.41 -7.60
C ILE A 18 5.59 -4.93 -6.81
N VAL A 19 4.56 -5.33 -7.54
CA VAL A 19 3.34 -5.85 -6.94
C VAL A 19 3.39 -7.37 -6.95
N GLY A 20 3.22 -7.96 -5.76
CA GLY A 20 3.17 -9.41 -5.66
C GLY A 20 1.84 -9.96 -6.11
N THR A 21 1.61 -11.22 -5.80
CA THR A 21 0.38 -11.90 -6.23
C THR A 21 -0.55 -12.24 -5.08
N ASP A 22 -0.06 -12.16 -3.84
CA ASP A 22 -0.80 -12.62 -2.69
C ASP A 22 -1.17 -11.48 -1.76
N PHE A 23 -2.29 -11.65 -1.08
CA PHE A 23 -2.63 -10.79 0.04
C PHE A 23 -1.66 -11.05 1.19
N GLU A 24 -1.38 -10.02 1.97
CA GLU A 24 -0.49 -10.13 3.12
C GLU A 24 -1.09 -9.42 4.32
N ASP A 25 -0.81 -9.96 5.49
CA ASP A 25 -1.21 -9.30 6.73
C ASP A 25 -0.16 -8.26 7.11
N ILE A 26 -0.62 -7.06 7.40
CA ILE A 26 0.25 -5.99 7.87
C ILE A 26 -0.23 -5.59 9.26
N GLN A 27 0.70 -5.52 10.20
CA GLN A 27 0.38 -5.12 11.56
C GLN A 27 0.72 -3.67 11.79
N ASN A 28 -0.23 -2.94 12.36
CA ASN A 28 0.03 -1.57 12.80
C ASN A 28 0.87 -1.65 14.07
N PRO A 29 2.09 -1.07 14.08
CA PRO A 29 2.98 -1.20 15.23
C PRO A 29 2.49 -0.46 16.48
N PHE A 30 1.57 0.49 16.31
CA PHE A 30 1.07 1.27 17.43
C PHE A 30 -0.16 0.65 18.07
N SER A 31 -1.10 0.19 17.26
CA SER A 31 -2.34 -0.39 17.79
C SER A 31 -2.25 -1.91 17.95
N GLY A 32 -1.34 -2.56 17.24
CA GLY A 32 -1.25 -4.00 17.22
C GLY A 32 -2.25 -4.67 16.31
N GLU A 33 -3.10 -3.88 15.66
CA GLU A 33 -4.11 -4.44 14.76
C GLU A 33 -3.46 -5.00 13.51
N THR A 34 -3.88 -6.20 13.11
CA THR A 34 -3.40 -6.84 11.89
C THR A 34 -4.50 -6.74 10.83
N VAL A 35 -4.12 -6.30 9.63
CA VAL A 35 -5.05 -6.07 8.54
C VAL A 35 -4.58 -6.82 7.31
N ASN A 36 -5.50 -7.57 6.71
CA ASN A 36 -5.19 -8.32 5.48
C ASN A 36 -5.31 -7.36 4.29
N CYS A 37 -4.23 -7.23 3.53
CA CYS A 37 -4.11 -6.21 2.49
C CYS A 37 -3.88 -6.83 1.12
N PRO A 38 -4.48 -6.25 0.07
CA PRO A 38 -4.25 -6.73 -1.29
C PRO A 38 -2.83 -6.38 -1.76
N PRO A 39 -2.32 -7.12 -2.74
CA PRO A 39 -0.91 -6.95 -3.16
C PRO A 39 -0.55 -5.56 -3.65
N ASP A 40 -1.45 -4.85 -4.30
CA ASP A 40 -1.13 -3.49 -4.74
C ASP A 40 -0.96 -2.55 -3.55
N PHE A 41 -1.83 -2.68 -2.55
CA PHE A 41 -1.68 -1.87 -1.33
C PHE A 41 -0.40 -2.22 -0.60
N VAL A 42 -0.06 -3.51 -0.52
CA VAL A 42 1.17 -3.96 0.14
C VAL A 42 2.39 -3.33 -0.51
N ALA A 43 2.43 -3.34 -1.85
CA ALA A 43 3.55 -2.76 -2.60
C ALA A 43 3.69 -1.27 -2.34
N VAL A 44 2.58 -0.54 -2.34
CA VAL A 44 2.61 0.89 -2.08
C VAL A 44 2.99 1.16 -0.63
N TYR A 45 2.45 0.38 0.31
CA TYR A 45 2.77 0.53 1.72
C TYR A 45 4.27 0.35 1.97
N ASP A 46 4.85 -0.69 1.40
CA ASP A 46 6.29 -0.95 1.56
C ASP A 46 7.12 0.20 1.01
N THR A 47 6.72 0.73 -0.14
CA THR A 47 7.43 1.84 -0.76
C THR A 47 7.30 3.12 0.07
N ILE A 48 6.12 3.35 0.66
CA ILE A 48 5.93 4.49 1.56
C ILE A 48 6.86 4.39 2.75
N LYS A 49 6.96 3.21 3.35
CA LYS A 49 7.83 3.01 4.51
C LYS A 49 9.29 3.18 4.15
N GLY A 50 9.70 2.66 3.00
CA GLY A 50 11.05 2.87 2.51
C GLY A 50 11.35 4.32 2.21
N ALA A 51 10.39 5.01 1.60
CA ALA A 51 10.54 6.43 1.29
C ALA A 51 10.67 7.27 2.56
N GLU A 52 9.94 6.90 3.60
CA GLU A 52 10.02 7.59 4.89
C GLU A 52 11.42 7.48 5.47
N ILE A 53 11.99 6.27 5.43
CA ILE A 53 13.32 6.03 5.94
C ILE A 53 14.38 6.79 5.13
N LEU A 54 14.20 6.84 3.81
CA LEU A 54 15.17 7.47 2.91
C LEU A 54 14.95 8.97 2.73
N GLY A 55 13.88 9.51 3.29
CA GLY A 55 13.56 10.93 3.15
C GLY A 55 13.02 11.31 1.79
N LYS A 56 12.45 10.35 1.07
CA LYS A 56 11.87 10.61 -0.26
C LYS A 56 10.41 11.02 -0.11
N TYR A 57 10.20 12.25 0.28
CA TYR A 57 8.87 12.73 0.65
C TYR A 57 7.91 12.80 -0.52
N ASP A 58 8.41 12.98 -1.74
CA ASP A 58 7.55 12.96 -2.93
C ASP A 58 6.86 11.61 -3.08
N HIS A 59 7.62 10.54 -2.97
CA HIS A 59 7.09 9.18 -3.06
C HIS A 59 6.12 8.90 -1.91
N MET A 60 6.50 9.35 -0.72
CA MET A 60 5.66 9.16 0.44
C MET A 60 4.31 9.83 0.26
N GLU A 61 4.30 11.08 -0.19
CA GLU A 61 3.07 11.82 -0.40
C GLU A 61 2.19 11.20 -1.46
N LYS A 62 2.79 10.78 -2.57
CA LYS A 62 2.03 10.15 -3.65
C LYS A 62 1.39 8.86 -3.20
N GLY A 63 2.14 8.05 -2.45
CA GLY A 63 1.63 6.80 -1.93
C GLY A 63 0.50 7.01 -0.94
N LEU A 64 0.66 7.97 -0.04
CA LEU A 64 -0.38 8.28 0.94
C LEU A 64 -1.66 8.78 0.26
N ALA A 65 -1.53 9.65 -0.73
CA ALA A 65 -2.68 10.17 -1.45
C ALA A 65 -3.42 9.04 -2.19
N TRP A 66 -2.67 8.16 -2.83
CA TRP A 66 -3.25 7.02 -3.53
C TRP A 66 -3.99 6.11 -2.56
N ALA A 67 -3.37 5.78 -1.44
CA ALA A 67 -3.97 4.90 -0.44
C ALA A 67 -5.24 5.51 0.14
N ARG A 68 -5.20 6.81 0.42
CA ARG A 68 -6.36 7.51 0.96
C ARG A 68 -7.52 7.52 -0.01
N GLN A 69 -7.23 7.62 -1.30
CA GLN A 69 -8.25 7.68 -2.34
C GLN A 69 -8.87 6.32 -2.64
N TYR A 70 -8.04 5.29 -2.76
CA TYR A 70 -8.50 4.00 -3.26
C TYR A 70 -8.69 2.94 -2.18
N TYR A 71 -8.02 3.10 -1.04
CA TYR A 71 -8.15 2.16 0.08
C TYR A 71 -8.26 2.94 1.40
N PRO A 72 -9.30 3.75 1.55
CA PRO A 72 -9.40 4.61 2.74
C PRO A 72 -9.42 3.85 4.06
N ASP A 73 -10.05 2.68 4.09
CA ASP A 73 -10.09 1.89 5.33
C ASP A 73 -8.69 1.42 5.73
N LEU A 74 -7.93 0.93 4.75
CA LEU A 74 -6.56 0.49 5.02
C LEU A 74 -5.66 1.66 5.38
N TYR A 75 -5.87 2.79 4.70
CA TYR A 75 -5.13 4.00 5.02
C TYR A 75 -5.32 4.39 6.47
N MET A 76 -6.57 4.40 6.92
CA MET A 76 -6.88 4.81 8.29
C MET A 76 -6.32 3.83 9.32
N LYS A 77 -6.27 2.56 8.98
CA LYS A 77 -5.79 1.54 9.93
C LYS A 77 -4.28 1.45 9.99
N LEU A 78 -3.60 1.74 8.90
CA LEU A 78 -2.16 1.47 8.81
C LEU A 78 -1.30 2.70 8.55
N LEU A 79 -1.85 3.74 7.96
CA LEU A 79 -1.06 4.89 7.51
C LEU A 79 -1.48 6.23 8.13
N ASP A 80 -2.63 6.26 8.74
CA ASP A 80 -3.14 7.49 9.33
C ASP A 80 -2.49 7.81 10.68
#